data_92a194da8652f160bad7f4585337d606
#
_entry.id   92a194da8652f160bad7f4585337d606
#
_cell.length_a   1.000
_cell.length_b   1.000
_cell.length_c   1.000
_cell.angle_alpha   90.00
_cell.angle_beta   90.00
_cell.angle_gamma   90.00
#
_symmetry.space_group_name_H-M   'P 1'
#
loop_
_entity.id
_entity.type
_entity.pdbx_description
1 polymer ?
#
loop_
_entity_poly.entity_id
_entity_poly.type
_entity_poly.pdbx_seq_one_letter_code
_entity_poly.pdbx_strand_id
1 'polypeptide(L)'
;MDAIKGKIATFFDHFLKEQPIRVTNPDGTSGITLENALIVIGCALGLALAIVLVYMFTHRHSGFRPSMLFTVMLLGPAVAIIVICIGSNIARAISIGGGLALIRFRNTVEDPKDIIYFYLSIASGIACGVGFIGFGAVAIGILLLFIILLNLIGIDRFGGTGKRLRILIPESLDYDGVFEPVLKKYCRYSHLNRIKTQDYGTLLELDYRIVMKDKKQEKEFIDELRQRNGNLNISLVQNTMETL
;
A
#
# COMPACT_ATOMS: atom_id res chain seq x y z
N MET A 1 -13.48 -18.99 30.81
CA MET A 1 -12.83 -19.05 29.47
C MET A 1 -13.75 -19.73 28.44
N ASP A 2 -14.53 -20.74 28.87
CA ASP A 2 -15.43 -21.51 27.99
C ASP A 2 -16.67 -20.74 27.50
N ALA A 3 -17.19 -19.81 28.31
CA ALA A 3 -18.31 -18.95 27.89
C ALA A 3 -17.98 -17.97 26.75
N ILE A 4 -16.72 -17.52 26.69
CA ILE A 4 -16.24 -16.66 25.60
C ILE A 4 -16.03 -17.48 24.32
N LYS A 5 -15.47 -18.70 24.47
CA LYS A 5 -15.31 -19.64 23.33
C LYS A 5 -16.67 -20.04 22.75
N GLY A 6 -17.68 -20.30 23.62
CA GLY A 6 -19.03 -20.61 23.18
C GLY A 6 -19.69 -19.46 22.40
N LYS A 7 -19.56 -18.22 22.88
CA LYS A 7 -20.11 -17.05 22.18
C LYS A 7 -19.40 -16.77 20.85
N ILE A 8 -18.08 -16.96 20.80
CA ILE A 8 -17.30 -16.82 19.58
C ILE A 8 -17.69 -17.91 18.56
N ALA A 9 -17.82 -19.15 19.01
CA ALA A 9 -18.23 -20.27 18.15
C ALA A 9 -19.65 -20.06 17.59
N THR A 10 -20.60 -19.61 18.44
CA THR A 10 -21.98 -19.33 18.01
C THR A 10 -22.04 -18.15 17.03
N PHE A 11 -21.20 -17.12 17.25
CA PHE A 11 -21.09 -15.99 16.33
C PHE A 11 -20.53 -16.43 14.98
N PHE A 12 -19.45 -17.23 14.99
CA PHE A 12 -18.88 -17.80 13.77
C PHE A 12 -19.83 -18.76 13.06
N ASP A 13 -20.54 -19.61 13.79
CA ASP A 13 -21.55 -20.52 13.22
C ASP A 13 -22.72 -19.78 12.58
N HIS A 14 -23.13 -18.65 13.15
CA HIS A 14 -24.18 -17.80 12.56
C HIS A 14 -23.71 -17.19 11.25
N PHE A 15 -22.48 -16.67 11.22
CA PHE A 15 -21.88 -16.07 10.01
C PHE A 15 -21.51 -17.10 8.94
N LEU A 16 -21.02 -18.29 9.33
CA LEU A 16 -20.68 -19.35 8.38
C LEU A 16 -21.91 -20.06 7.79
N LYS A 17 -23.04 -19.99 8.49
CA LYS A 17 -24.35 -20.49 8.00
C LYS A 17 -25.10 -19.47 7.17
N GLU A 18 -24.58 -18.24 7.03
CA GLU A 18 -25.15 -17.26 6.13
C GLU A 18 -25.18 -17.85 4.71
N GLN A 19 -26.38 -18.29 4.29
CA GLN A 19 -26.57 -18.73 2.91
C GLN A 19 -26.25 -17.53 2.02
N PRO A 20 -25.46 -17.70 0.96
CA PRO A 20 -25.22 -16.61 0.03
C PRO A 20 -26.60 -16.05 -0.36
N ILE A 21 -26.74 -14.72 -0.38
CA ILE A 21 -27.96 -14.09 -0.87
C ILE A 21 -28.14 -14.64 -2.29
N ARG A 22 -28.98 -15.67 -2.41
CA ARG A 22 -29.29 -16.26 -3.70
C ARG A 22 -30.03 -15.20 -4.48
N VAL A 23 -29.34 -14.68 -5.46
CA VAL A 23 -29.90 -13.79 -6.45
C VAL A 23 -30.78 -14.63 -7.41
N THR A 24 -31.78 -15.26 -6.83
CA THR A 24 -32.77 -16.02 -7.58
C THR A 24 -34.10 -15.33 -7.39
N ASN A 25 -34.74 -14.97 -8.49
CA ASN A 25 -36.11 -14.51 -8.47
C ASN A 25 -37.04 -15.58 -7.88
N PRO A 26 -38.18 -15.20 -7.27
CA PRO A 26 -39.19 -16.14 -6.81
C PRO A 26 -39.66 -17.15 -7.87
N ASP A 27 -39.47 -16.82 -9.13
CA ASP A 27 -39.85 -17.63 -10.30
C ASP A 27 -38.77 -18.65 -10.73
N GLY A 28 -37.72 -18.84 -9.96
CA GLY A 28 -36.63 -19.79 -10.27
C GLY A 28 -35.70 -19.37 -11.41
N THR A 29 -35.94 -18.20 -12.01
CA THR A 29 -35.05 -17.64 -13.02
C THR A 29 -33.84 -16.97 -12.35
N SER A 30 -32.64 -17.27 -12.82
CA SER A 30 -31.38 -16.64 -12.36
C SER A 30 -31.34 -15.17 -12.86
N GLY A 31 -32.16 -14.32 -12.22
CA GLY A 31 -32.23 -12.90 -12.48
C GLY A 31 -31.99 -12.12 -11.20
N ILE A 32 -31.08 -11.13 -11.25
CA ILE A 32 -30.82 -10.24 -10.14
C ILE A 32 -31.95 -9.26 -10.03
N THR A 33 -32.66 -9.26 -8.91
CA THR A 33 -33.64 -8.21 -8.62
C THR A 33 -32.87 -6.90 -8.39
N LEU A 34 -33.38 -5.80 -8.93
CA LEU A 34 -32.74 -4.47 -8.79
C LEU A 34 -32.49 -4.11 -7.32
N GLU A 35 -33.40 -4.50 -6.42
CA GLU A 35 -33.28 -4.30 -4.98
C GLU A 35 -32.03 -5.00 -4.39
N ASN A 36 -31.83 -6.28 -4.74
CA ASN A 36 -30.66 -7.03 -4.28
C ASN A 36 -29.36 -6.46 -4.84
N ALA A 37 -29.34 -6.02 -6.10
CA ALA A 37 -28.18 -5.36 -6.70
C ALA A 37 -27.83 -4.05 -5.95
N LEU A 38 -28.84 -3.24 -5.61
CA LEU A 38 -28.64 -2.00 -4.86
C LEU A 38 -28.11 -2.27 -3.44
N ILE A 39 -28.60 -3.31 -2.77
CA ILE A 39 -28.11 -3.71 -1.44
C ILE A 39 -26.63 -4.12 -1.53
N VAL A 40 -26.27 -4.96 -2.50
CA VAL A 40 -24.88 -5.42 -2.69
C VAL A 40 -23.94 -4.25 -2.98
N ILE A 41 -24.33 -3.35 -3.86
CA ILE A 41 -23.53 -2.15 -4.20
C ILE A 41 -23.41 -1.24 -2.98
N GLY A 42 -24.50 -1.03 -2.23
CA GLY A 42 -24.51 -0.25 -1.00
C GLY A 42 -23.57 -0.82 0.08
N CYS A 43 -23.60 -2.14 0.29
CA CYS A 43 -22.70 -2.81 1.21
C CYS A 43 -21.24 -2.73 0.75
N ALA A 44 -20.99 -2.90 -0.55
CA ALA A 44 -19.62 -2.76 -1.10
C ALA A 44 -19.09 -1.34 -0.93
N LEU A 45 -19.91 -0.31 -1.13
CA LEU A 45 -19.58 1.09 -0.84
C LEU A 45 -19.27 1.32 0.65
N GLY A 46 -20.09 0.75 1.53
CA GLY A 46 -19.88 0.82 2.98
C GLY A 46 -18.55 0.23 3.41
N LEU A 47 -18.19 -0.96 2.91
CA LEU A 47 -16.90 -1.59 3.17
C LEU A 47 -15.74 -0.82 2.56
N ALA A 48 -15.89 -0.32 1.33
CA ALA A 48 -14.88 0.51 0.68
C ALA A 48 -14.63 1.80 1.47
N LEU A 49 -15.67 2.42 2.01
CA LEU A 49 -15.56 3.60 2.87
C LEU A 49 -14.81 3.27 4.17
N ALA A 50 -15.08 2.13 4.80
CA ALA A 50 -14.34 1.68 5.96
C ALA A 50 -12.84 1.50 5.66
N ILE A 51 -12.50 0.92 4.50
CA ILE A 51 -11.11 0.76 4.04
C ILE A 51 -10.45 2.13 3.86
N VAL A 52 -11.15 3.09 3.22
CA VAL A 52 -10.66 4.46 2.99
C VAL A 52 -10.42 5.19 4.32
N LEU A 53 -11.30 5.05 5.31
CA LEU A 53 -11.12 5.65 6.63
C LEU A 53 -9.86 5.12 7.34
N VAL A 54 -9.63 3.81 7.28
CA VAL A 54 -8.41 3.19 7.84
C VAL A 54 -7.17 3.64 7.08
N TYR A 55 -7.24 3.75 5.75
CA TYR A 55 -6.15 4.30 4.93
C TYR A 55 -5.80 5.73 5.36
N MET A 56 -6.79 6.61 5.50
CA MET A 56 -6.57 7.99 5.96
C MET A 56 -5.95 8.03 7.36
N PHE A 57 -6.41 7.17 8.27
CA PHE A 57 -5.86 7.08 9.62
C PHE A 57 -4.40 6.63 9.63
N THR A 58 -4.08 5.63 8.81
CA THR A 58 -2.73 5.05 8.72
C THR A 58 -1.74 6.03 8.07
N HIS A 59 -2.16 6.77 7.04
CA HIS A 59 -1.28 7.69 6.29
C HIS A 59 -1.32 9.14 6.80
N ARG A 60 -1.88 9.39 7.97
CA ARG A 60 -2.02 10.75 8.55
C ARG A 60 -0.69 11.50 8.70
N HIS A 61 0.42 10.78 8.92
CA HIS A 61 1.75 11.37 9.12
C HIS A 61 2.61 11.41 7.85
N SER A 62 2.30 10.59 6.87
CA SER A 62 3.10 10.48 5.62
C SER A 62 2.50 11.27 4.45
N GLY A 63 1.28 11.82 4.65
CA GLY A 63 0.50 12.43 3.58
C GLY A 63 -0.26 11.38 2.76
N PHE A 64 -1.53 11.62 2.49
CA PHE A 64 -2.35 10.75 1.65
C PHE A 64 -2.54 11.36 0.26
N ARG A 65 -2.71 10.51 -0.75
CA ARG A 65 -2.98 10.95 -2.12
C ARG A 65 -4.49 10.94 -2.38
N PRO A 66 -5.09 12.07 -2.74
CA PRO A 66 -6.53 12.11 -3.01
C PRO A 66 -6.97 11.16 -4.12
N SER A 67 -6.15 10.99 -5.18
CA SER A 67 -6.42 10.06 -6.28
C SER A 67 -6.56 8.62 -5.82
N MET A 68 -5.77 8.21 -4.82
CA MET A 68 -5.81 6.89 -4.23
C MET A 68 -7.12 6.63 -3.48
N LEU A 69 -7.62 7.62 -2.75
CA LEU A 69 -8.89 7.54 -2.03
C LEU A 69 -10.05 7.25 -2.98
N PHE A 70 -10.13 8.00 -4.10
CA PHE A 70 -11.16 7.78 -5.12
C PHE A 70 -11.06 6.40 -5.73
N THR A 71 -9.86 5.95 -6.04
CA THR A 71 -9.65 4.63 -6.66
C THR A 71 -10.09 3.51 -5.72
N VAL A 72 -9.65 3.51 -4.46
CA VAL A 72 -10.00 2.48 -3.48
C VAL A 72 -11.51 2.50 -3.19
N MET A 73 -12.12 3.70 -3.10
CA MET A 73 -13.54 3.85 -2.82
C MET A 73 -14.44 3.29 -3.93
N LEU A 74 -14.06 3.48 -5.20
CA LEU A 74 -14.88 3.06 -6.34
C LEU A 74 -14.56 1.65 -6.83
N LEU A 75 -13.37 1.14 -6.55
CA LEU A 75 -12.91 -0.16 -7.03
C LEU A 75 -13.74 -1.31 -6.48
N GLY A 76 -14.07 -1.30 -5.17
CA GLY A 76 -14.91 -2.32 -4.53
C GLY A 76 -16.29 -2.46 -5.19
N PRO A 77 -17.09 -1.39 -5.26
CA PRO A 77 -18.39 -1.40 -5.94
C PRO A 77 -18.30 -1.79 -7.41
N ALA A 78 -17.28 -1.32 -8.14
CA ALA A 78 -17.06 -1.69 -9.53
C ALA A 78 -16.84 -3.19 -9.70
N VAL A 79 -16.00 -3.79 -8.82
CA VAL A 79 -15.78 -5.24 -8.81
C VAL A 79 -17.05 -5.99 -8.43
N ALA A 80 -17.82 -5.50 -7.46
CA ALA A 80 -19.11 -6.11 -7.10
C ALA A 80 -20.08 -6.16 -8.29
N ILE A 81 -20.17 -5.09 -9.06
CA ILE A 81 -20.98 -5.04 -10.29
C ILE A 81 -20.49 -6.09 -11.30
N ILE A 82 -19.18 -6.20 -11.51
CA ILE A 82 -18.61 -7.19 -12.43
C ILE A 82 -18.97 -8.61 -11.98
N VAL A 83 -18.81 -8.92 -10.69
CA VAL A 83 -19.14 -10.23 -10.13
C VAL A 83 -20.63 -10.54 -10.29
N ILE A 84 -21.50 -9.57 -10.04
CA ILE A 84 -22.94 -9.68 -10.27
C ILE A 84 -23.23 -10.00 -11.75
N CYS A 85 -22.61 -9.30 -12.69
CA CYS A 85 -22.81 -9.52 -14.14
C CYS A 85 -22.31 -10.91 -14.60
N ILE A 86 -21.28 -11.45 -13.96
CA ILE A 86 -20.78 -12.82 -14.22
C ILE A 86 -21.84 -13.84 -13.78
N GLY A 87 -22.41 -13.67 -12.59
CA GLY A 87 -23.35 -14.63 -12.00
C GLY A 87 -22.74 -16.03 -11.91
N SER A 88 -23.54 -17.06 -12.20
CA SER A 88 -23.10 -18.47 -12.17
C SER A 88 -22.55 -18.99 -13.53
N ASN A 89 -22.34 -18.12 -14.51
CA ASN A 89 -21.96 -18.52 -15.86
C ASN A 89 -20.44 -18.51 -16.05
N ILE A 90 -19.85 -19.70 -16.13
CA ILE A 90 -18.40 -19.89 -16.29
C ILE A 90 -17.86 -19.27 -17.58
N ALA A 91 -18.61 -19.31 -18.67
CA ALA A 91 -18.19 -18.72 -19.95
C ALA A 91 -18.07 -17.20 -19.84
N ARG A 92 -19.00 -16.53 -19.13
CA ARG A 92 -18.91 -15.09 -18.84
C ARG A 92 -17.72 -14.77 -17.95
N ALA A 93 -17.47 -15.60 -16.93
CA ALA A 93 -16.33 -15.42 -16.04
C ALA A 93 -14.99 -15.43 -16.80
N ILE A 94 -14.82 -16.41 -17.71
CA ILE A 94 -13.61 -16.52 -18.54
C ILE A 94 -13.49 -15.32 -19.48
N SER A 95 -14.60 -14.93 -20.14
CA SER A 95 -14.58 -13.79 -21.08
C SER A 95 -14.23 -12.47 -20.40
N ILE A 96 -14.84 -12.17 -19.25
CA ILE A 96 -14.57 -10.93 -18.51
C ILE A 96 -13.19 -10.98 -17.89
N GLY A 97 -12.78 -12.13 -17.31
CA GLY A 97 -11.43 -12.31 -16.72
C GLY A 97 -10.33 -12.16 -17.76
N GLY A 98 -10.52 -12.73 -18.95
CA GLY A 98 -9.61 -12.56 -20.08
C GLY A 98 -9.52 -11.10 -20.55
N GLY A 99 -10.66 -10.41 -20.65
CA GLY A 99 -10.72 -8.99 -20.98
C GLY A 99 -10.00 -8.11 -19.96
N LEU A 100 -10.21 -8.37 -18.67
CA LEU A 100 -9.53 -7.63 -17.58
C LEU A 100 -8.02 -7.89 -17.56
N ALA A 101 -7.57 -9.09 -17.91
CA ALA A 101 -6.15 -9.42 -17.98
C ALA A 101 -5.41 -8.64 -19.08
N LEU A 102 -6.12 -8.17 -20.11
CA LEU A 102 -5.55 -7.30 -21.16
C LEU A 102 -5.37 -5.86 -20.69
N ILE A 103 -6.09 -5.46 -19.62
CA ILE A 103 -5.94 -4.12 -19.03
C ILE A 103 -4.66 -4.11 -18.20
N ARG A 104 -3.58 -3.69 -18.81
CA ARG A 104 -2.31 -3.51 -18.13
C ARG A 104 -2.31 -2.19 -17.38
N PHE A 105 -2.37 -2.24 -16.05
CA PHE A 105 -2.12 -1.06 -15.25
C PHE A 105 -0.65 -0.64 -15.41
N ARG A 106 -0.44 0.42 -16.18
CA ARG A 106 0.90 0.98 -16.42
C ARG A 106 1.35 1.91 -15.29
N ASN A 107 0.44 2.25 -14.40
CA ASN A 107 0.76 3.11 -13.25
C ASN A 107 1.42 2.25 -12.18
N THR A 108 2.70 2.49 -11.97
CA THR A 108 3.43 1.94 -10.83
C THR A 108 2.85 2.56 -9.56
N VAL A 109 2.31 1.72 -8.69
CA VAL A 109 1.93 2.14 -7.34
C VAL A 109 3.23 2.52 -6.64
N GLU A 110 3.38 3.80 -6.28
CA GLU A 110 4.64 4.32 -5.75
C GLU A 110 4.96 3.77 -4.35
N ASP A 111 3.93 3.46 -3.55
CA ASP A 111 4.12 2.83 -2.23
C ASP A 111 3.55 1.40 -2.26
N PRO A 112 4.39 0.37 -1.96
CA PRO A 112 3.92 -1.02 -1.86
C PRO A 112 2.78 -1.23 -0.85
N LYS A 113 2.65 -0.35 0.15
CA LYS A 113 1.56 -0.41 1.15
C LYS A 113 0.21 -0.07 0.54
N ASP A 114 0.18 0.81 -0.44
CA ASP A 114 -1.04 1.20 -1.12
C ASP A 114 -1.68 0.01 -1.85
N ILE A 115 -0.86 -0.94 -2.32
CA ILE A 115 -1.31 -2.17 -3.00
C ILE A 115 -2.23 -2.99 -2.10
N ILE A 116 -1.97 -3.03 -0.78
CA ILE A 116 -2.80 -3.78 0.18
C ILE A 116 -4.23 -3.25 0.19
N TYR A 117 -4.40 -1.93 0.17
CA TYR A 117 -5.73 -1.31 0.18
C TYR A 117 -6.50 -1.56 -1.13
N PHE A 118 -5.80 -1.64 -2.28
CA PHE A 118 -6.42 -2.07 -3.53
C PHE A 118 -6.94 -3.51 -3.43
N TYR A 119 -6.12 -4.43 -2.94
CA TYR A 119 -6.54 -5.82 -2.77
C TYR A 119 -7.71 -5.96 -1.79
N LEU A 120 -7.72 -5.22 -0.68
CA LEU A 120 -8.84 -5.20 0.26
C LEU A 120 -10.13 -4.70 -0.40
N SER A 121 -10.04 -3.65 -1.22
CA SER A 121 -11.19 -3.12 -1.95
C SER A 121 -11.71 -4.12 -2.98
N ILE A 122 -10.83 -4.78 -3.74
CA ILE A 122 -11.21 -5.85 -4.68
C ILE A 122 -11.90 -7.00 -3.91
N ALA A 123 -11.30 -7.45 -2.80
CA ALA A 123 -11.84 -8.54 -1.99
C ALA A 123 -13.23 -8.20 -1.43
N SER A 124 -13.44 -6.94 -1.00
CA SER A 124 -14.75 -6.47 -0.53
C SER A 124 -15.81 -6.54 -1.65
N GLY A 125 -15.43 -6.11 -2.85
CA GLY A 125 -16.30 -6.18 -4.01
C GLY A 125 -16.68 -7.61 -4.40
N ILE A 126 -15.70 -8.52 -4.40
CA ILE A 126 -15.93 -9.95 -4.68
C ILE A 126 -16.86 -10.55 -3.61
N ALA A 127 -16.58 -10.35 -2.33
CA ALA A 127 -17.39 -10.90 -1.25
C ALA A 127 -18.84 -10.43 -1.30
N CYS A 128 -19.05 -9.12 -1.53
CA CYS A 128 -20.40 -8.56 -1.69
C CYS A 128 -21.06 -9.07 -2.98
N GLY A 129 -20.34 -9.11 -4.10
CA GLY A 129 -20.88 -9.52 -5.39
C GLY A 129 -21.31 -11.00 -5.45
N VAL A 130 -20.61 -11.87 -4.72
CA VAL A 130 -20.99 -13.29 -4.55
C VAL A 130 -22.15 -13.46 -3.55
N GLY A 131 -22.43 -12.44 -2.73
CA GLY A 131 -23.51 -12.47 -1.74
C GLY A 131 -23.06 -12.86 -0.32
N PHE A 132 -21.77 -13.09 -0.08
CA PHE A 132 -21.22 -13.36 1.26
C PHE A 132 -20.87 -12.06 2.00
N ILE A 133 -21.85 -11.18 2.17
CA ILE A 133 -21.64 -9.84 2.73
C ILE A 133 -21.13 -9.90 4.16
N GLY A 134 -21.77 -10.73 5.01
CA GLY A 134 -21.40 -10.87 6.41
C GLY A 134 -19.98 -11.44 6.58
N PHE A 135 -19.65 -12.52 5.89
CA PHE A 135 -18.31 -13.11 5.90
C PHE A 135 -17.26 -12.10 5.41
N GLY A 136 -17.56 -11.41 4.30
CA GLY A 136 -16.68 -10.38 3.75
C GLY A 136 -16.43 -9.24 4.73
N ALA A 137 -17.47 -8.75 5.40
CA ALA A 137 -17.36 -7.68 6.39
C ALA A 137 -16.48 -8.08 7.58
N VAL A 138 -16.65 -9.30 8.12
CA VAL A 138 -15.83 -9.81 9.21
C VAL A 138 -14.39 -10.01 8.78
N ALA A 139 -14.15 -10.66 7.65
CA ALA A 139 -12.80 -10.92 7.15
C ALA A 139 -12.02 -9.61 6.90
N ILE A 140 -12.66 -8.65 6.22
CA ILE A 140 -12.06 -7.33 5.95
C ILE A 140 -11.86 -6.56 7.26
N GLY A 141 -12.83 -6.61 8.19
CA GLY A 141 -12.71 -5.99 9.51
C GLY A 141 -11.49 -6.49 10.30
N ILE A 142 -11.25 -7.81 10.29
CA ILE A 142 -10.07 -8.41 10.92
C ILE A 142 -8.78 -7.92 10.28
N LEU A 143 -8.72 -7.88 8.93
CA LEU A 143 -7.53 -7.41 8.21
C LEU A 143 -7.26 -5.93 8.46
N LEU A 144 -8.30 -5.09 8.47
CA LEU A 144 -8.17 -3.67 8.79
C LEU A 144 -7.69 -3.44 10.23
N LEU A 145 -8.21 -4.22 11.18
CA LEU A 145 -7.76 -4.18 12.57
C LEU A 145 -6.28 -4.57 12.67
N PHE A 146 -5.86 -5.59 11.93
CA PHE A 146 -4.47 -6.01 11.89
C PHE A 146 -3.56 -4.93 11.30
N ILE A 147 -3.98 -4.24 10.23
CA ILE A 147 -3.25 -3.10 9.64
C ILE A 147 -3.10 -1.97 10.66
N ILE A 148 -4.17 -1.63 11.39
CA ILE A 148 -4.11 -0.61 12.45
C ILE A 148 -3.13 -1.02 13.54
N LEU A 149 -3.16 -2.28 13.96
CA LEU A 149 -2.25 -2.81 14.98
C LEU A 149 -0.79 -2.72 14.54
N LEU A 150 -0.47 -3.13 13.30
CA LEU A 150 0.87 -3.01 12.72
C LEU A 150 1.35 -1.56 12.67
N ASN A 151 0.46 -0.64 12.33
CA ASN A 151 0.77 0.79 12.30
C ASN A 151 1.02 1.36 13.71
N LEU A 152 0.25 0.92 14.73
CA LEU A 152 0.44 1.32 16.13
C LEU A 152 1.77 0.80 16.70
N ILE A 153 2.18 -0.41 16.35
CA ILE A 153 3.49 -0.98 16.72
C ILE A 153 4.62 -0.17 16.09
N GLY A 154 4.31 0.62 15.05
CA GLY A 154 5.28 1.51 14.41
C GLY A 154 6.34 0.76 13.61
N ILE A 155 5.96 -0.35 12.98
CA ILE A 155 6.86 -1.12 12.08
C ILE A 155 7.50 -0.20 11.04
N ASP A 156 6.79 0.85 10.61
CA ASP A 156 7.31 1.90 9.74
C ASP A 156 8.49 2.69 10.35
N ARG A 157 8.55 2.77 11.68
CA ARG A 157 9.64 3.44 12.40
C ARG A 157 10.89 2.56 12.51
N PHE A 158 10.73 1.22 12.45
CA PHE A 158 11.87 0.29 12.40
C PHE A 158 12.66 0.40 11.08
N GLY A 159 12.00 0.77 9.99
CA GLY A 159 12.64 1.06 8.71
C GLY A 159 13.35 2.42 8.64
N GLY A 160 13.24 3.26 9.69
CA GLY A 160 13.73 4.64 9.76
C GLY A 160 13.37 5.42 8.48
N THR A 161 12.98 6.68 8.58
CA THR A 161 12.81 7.54 7.38
C THR A 161 14.18 7.64 6.70
N GLY A 162 14.53 6.63 5.90
CA GLY A 162 15.78 6.58 5.18
C GLY A 162 15.81 7.75 4.23
N LYS A 163 16.82 8.59 4.31
CA LYS A 163 17.08 9.61 3.31
C LYS A 163 18.05 9.05 2.28
N ARG A 164 17.86 9.47 1.05
CA ARG A 164 18.79 9.20 -0.03
C ARG A 164 19.74 10.37 -0.11
N LEU A 165 21.02 10.09 0.16
CA LEU A 165 22.10 11.05 0.09
C LEU A 165 22.91 10.76 -1.17
N ARG A 166 22.94 11.71 -2.10
CA ARG A 166 23.80 11.64 -3.28
C ARG A 166 24.93 12.65 -3.13
N ILE A 167 26.16 12.18 -3.24
CA ILE A 167 27.37 13.00 -3.14
C ILE A 167 28.10 12.91 -4.48
N LEU A 168 28.31 14.03 -5.14
CA LEU A 168 29.22 14.12 -6.29
C LEU A 168 30.64 14.34 -5.79
N ILE A 169 31.57 13.59 -6.36
CA ILE A 169 33.00 13.71 -6.08
C ILE A 169 33.82 13.70 -7.37
N PRO A 170 35.00 14.32 -7.42
CA PRO A 170 35.92 14.16 -8.55
C PRO A 170 36.42 12.71 -8.62
N GLU A 171 36.69 12.19 -9.81
CA GLU A 171 37.26 10.85 -9.99
C GLU A 171 38.61 10.66 -9.28
N SER A 172 39.37 11.76 -9.17
CA SER A 172 40.67 11.77 -8.50
C SER A 172 40.59 11.62 -6.96
N LEU A 173 39.40 11.77 -6.36
CA LEU A 173 39.20 11.65 -4.94
C LEU A 173 38.93 10.20 -4.56
N ASP A 174 39.80 9.62 -3.74
CA ASP A 174 39.53 8.34 -3.11
C ASP A 174 38.37 8.52 -2.11
N TYR A 175 37.26 7.84 -2.33
CA TYR A 175 36.07 7.95 -1.49
C TYR A 175 36.07 7.00 -0.31
N ASP A 176 37.00 6.00 -0.30
CA ASP A 176 37.06 5.01 0.78
C ASP A 176 37.50 5.69 2.11
N GLY A 177 36.62 5.63 3.07
CA GLY A 177 36.88 6.16 4.42
C GLY A 177 36.69 7.67 4.58
N VAL A 178 36.64 8.49 3.52
CA VAL A 178 36.59 9.96 3.62
C VAL A 178 35.29 10.42 4.26
N PHE A 179 34.16 9.80 3.89
CA PHE A 179 32.83 10.17 4.37
C PHE A 179 32.40 9.40 5.62
N GLU A 180 33.05 8.26 5.93
CA GLU A 180 32.66 7.42 7.06
C GLU A 180 32.64 8.15 8.41
N PRO A 181 33.61 9.01 8.78
CA PRO A 181 33.61 9.70 10.08
C PRO A 181 32.37 10.62 10.21
N VAL A 182 32.01 11.33 9.11
CA VAL A 182 30.82 12.20 9.08
C VAL A 182 29.54 11.40 9.15
N LEU A 183 29.47 10.31 8.36
CA LEU A 183 28.30 9.42 8.38
C LEU A 183 28.11 8.78 9.77
N LYS A 184 29.14 8.29 10.42
CA LYS A 184 29.07 7.72 11.79
C LYS A 184 28.65 8.76 12.85
N LYS A 185 29.06 10.01 12.68
CA LYS A 185 28.72 11.11 13.60
C LYS A 185 27.23 11.46 13.53
N TYR A 186 26.68 11.70 12.34
CA TYR A 186 25.33 12.22 12.13
C TYR A 186 24.28 11.16 11.82
N CYS A 187 24.69 9.98 11.32
CA CYS A 187 23.76 8.93 10.91
C CYS A 187 23.76 7.77 11.91
N ARG A 188 22.58 7.20 12.13
CA ARG A 188 22.39 5.94 12.87
C ARG A 188 22.68 4.73 11.98
N TYR A 189 22.41 4.88 10.68
CA TYR A 189 22.64 3.87 9.65
C TYR A 189 23.08 4.57 8.38
N SER A 190 24.08 4.03 7.72
CA SER A 190 24.55 4.46 6.40
C SER A 190 24.97 3.25 5.59
N HIS A 191 24.48 3.15 4.37
CA HIS A 191 24.84 2.10 3.44
C HIS A 191 25.01 2.69 2.04
N LEU A 192 26.12 2.36 1.39
CA LEU A 192 26.36 2.75 0.00
C LEU A 192 25.62 1.80 -0.92
N ASN A 193 24.60 2.30 -1.61
CA ASN A 193 23.76 1.49 -2.50
C ASN A 193 24.34 1.39 -3.92
N ARG A 194 24.93 2.50 -4.40
CA ARG A 194 25.33 2.60 -5.80
C ARG A 194 26.44 3.63 -5.98
N ILE A 195 27.34 3.32 -6.89
CA ILE A 195 28.31 4.26 -7.45
C ILE A 195 28.00 4.40 -8.93
N LYS A 196 27.92 5.62 -9.43
CA LYS A 196 27.66 5.92 -10.82
C LYS A 196 28.65 6.95 -11.32
N THR A 197 29.28 6.69 -12.48
CA THR A 197 30.09 7.68 -13.17
C THR A 197 29.19 8.69 -13.88
N GLN A 198 29.52 9.97 -13.78
CA GLN A 198 28.85 11.06 -14.47
C GLN A 198 29.86 11.89 -15.28
N ASP A 199 29.37 12.75 -16.17
CA ASP A 199 30.15 13.68 -16.97
C ASP A 199 31.36 13.03 -17.66
N TYR A 200 31.10 12.01 -18.48
CA TYR A 200 32.11 11.26 -19.25
C TYR A 200 33.26 10.68 -18.42
N GLY A 201 32.98 10.37 -17.13
CA GLY A 201 33.93 9.71 -16.24
C GLY A 201 34.70 10.66 -15.32
N THR A 202 34.51 11.97 -15.43
CA THR A 202 35.22 12.95 -14.60
C THR A 202 34.70 13.09 -13.19
N LEU A 203 33.42 12.66 -12.97
CA LEU A 203 32.74 12.72 -11.68
C LEU A 203 32.17 11.36 -11.29
N LEU A 204 32.19 11.08 -9.99
CA LEU A 204 31.53 9.92 -9.39
C LEU A 204 30.36 10.40 -8.52
N GLU A 205 29.18 9.79 -8.71
CA GLU A 205 28.01 9.97 -7.86
C GLU A 205 27.93 8.79 -6.87
N LEU A 206 28.09 9.08 -5.61
CA LEU A 206 27.89 8.11 -4.51
C LEU A 206 26.49 8.23 -4.00
N ASP A 207 25.71 7.14 -4.03
CA ASP A 207 24.32 7.06 -3.57
C ASP A 207 24.25 6.27 -2.28
N TYR A 208 24.10 6.97 -1.17
CA TYR A 208 23.95 6.40 0.16
C TYR A 208 22.50 6.38 0.61
N ARG A 209 22.09 5.28 1.24
CA ARG A 209 20.90 5.24 2.09
C ARG A 209 21.33 5.55 3.52
N ILE A 210 20.78 6.60 4.11
CA ILE A 210 21.11 7.04 5.45
C ILE A 210 19.89 7.19 6.32
N VAL A 211 20.06 6.96 7.63
CA VAL A 211 19.08 7.28 8.68
C VAL A 211 19.75 8.24 9.64
N MET A 212 19.31 9.48 9.67
CA MET A 212 19.89 10.49 10.54
C MET A 212 19.53 10.25 12.01
N LYS A 213 20.45 10.59 12.92
CA LYS A 213 20.20 10.57 14.37
C LYS A 213 19.28 11.70 14.79
N ASP A 214 19.50 12.92 14.27
CA ASP A 214 18.69 14.10 14.53
C ASP A 214 18.41 14.85 13.22
N LYS A 215 17.13 15.12 12.95
CA LYS A 215 16.70 15.88 11.76
C LYS A 215 17.11 17.35 11.80
N LYS A 216 17.39 17.91 12.97
CA LYS A 216 17.78 19.32 13.12
C LYS A 216 19.21 19.60 12.65
N GLN A 217 20.05 18.60 12.57
CA GLN A 217 21.47 18.72 12.21
C GLN A 217 21.74 18.51 10.70
N GLU A 218 20.72 18.60 9.86
CA GLU A 218 20.86 18.37 8.42
C GLU A 218 21.79 19.38 7.74
N LYS A 219 21.71 20.63 8.15
CA LYS A 219 22.55 21.69 7.59
C LYS A 219 24.03 21.47 7.92
N GLU A 220 24.34 21.23 9.19
CA GLU A 220 25.69 20.96 9.65
C GLU A 220 26.28 19.71 8.98
N PHE A 221 25.46 18.67 8.84
CA PHE A 221 25.84 17.45 8.14
C PHE A 221 26.21 17.70 6.69
N ILE A 222 25.40 18.48 5.94
CA ILE A 222 25.69 18.82 4.54
C ILE A 222 26.95 19.68 4.44
N ASP A 223 27.14 20.64 5.36
CA ASP A 223 28.29 21.54 5.35
C ASP A 223 29.59 20.77 5.62
N GLU A 224 29.58 19.81 6.54
CA GLU A 224 30.75 18.96 6.83
C GLU A 224 31.06 17.99 5.66
N LEU A 225 30.06 17.49 4.96
CA LEU A 225 30.26 16.72 3.73
C LEU A 225 30.83 17.56 2.58
N ARG A 226 30.38 18.83 2.43
CA ARG A 226 30.87 19.75 1.39
C ARG A 226 32.36 20.05 1.52
N GLN A 227 32.88 20.13 2.74
CA GLN A 227 34.31 20.35 2.98
C GLN A 227 35.17 19.19 2.44
N ARG A 228 34.59 18.00 2.28
CA ARG A 228 35.29 16.78 1.89
C ARG A 228 35.07 16.37 0.43
N ASN A 229 34.00 16.83 -0.20
CA ASN A 229 33.69 16.45 -1.57
C ASN A 229 34.19 17.44 -2.64
N GLY A 230 35.06 18.40 -2.27
CA GLY A 230 35.52 19.44 -3.18
C GLY A 230 34.46 20.49 -3.49
N ASN A 231 33.50 20.71 -2.62
CA ASN A 231 32.38 21.66 -2.76
C ASN A 231 31.46 21.39 -3.98
N LEU A 232 31.41 20.13 -4.43
CA LEU A 232 30.53 19.69 -5.49
C LEU A 232 29.10 19.49 -4.96
N ASN A 233 28.19 19.15 -5.86
CA ASN A 233 26.77 19.04 -5.54
C ASN A 233 26.47 17.88 -4.58
N ILE A 234 25.68 18.17 -3.55
CA ILE A 234 25.15 17.17 -2.62
C ILE A 234 23.62 17.29 -2.64
N SER A 235 22.95 16.16 -2.82
CA SER A 235 21.48 16.07 -2.76
C SER A 235 21.06 15.16 -1.63
N LEU A 236 20.23 15.69 -0.72
CA LEU A 236 19.60 14.94 0.35
C LEU A 236 18.10 14.91 0.12
N VAL A 237 17.59 13.77 -0.34
CA VAL A 237 16.18 13.58 -0.66
C VAL A 237 15.55 12.65 0.36
N GLN A 238 14.37 13.01 0.84
CA GLN A 238 13.57 12.09 1.64
C GLN A 238 13.21 10.90 0.72
N ASN A 239 13.42 9.67 1.18
CA ASN A 239 13.18 8.49 0.36
C ASN A 239 11.67 8.30 0.13
N THR A 240 11.09 9.13 -0.69
CA THR A 240 9.90 8.81 -1.45
C THR A 240 10.44 7.91 -2.56
N MET A 241 10.02 6.65 -2.61
CA MET A 241 10.48 5.70 -3.62
C MET A 241 10.26 6.30 -5.01
N GLU A 242 11.26 7.02 -5.52
CA GLU A 242 11.35 7.28 -6.94
C GLU A 242 11.92 6.02 -7.59
N THR A 243 11.07 5.37 -8.30
CA THR A 243 11.30 4.30 -9.26
C THR A 243 12.46 4.61 -10.20
N LEU A 244 13.29 3.60 -10.35
CA LEU A 244 14.12 3.37 -11.53
C LEU A 244 13.29 3.35 -12.82
#